data_00bdc34426a06bb9c09766995f9d5c09
#
_entry.id   00bdc34426a06bb9c09766995f9d5c09
#
_cell.length_a   1.000
_cell.length_b   1.000
_cell.length_c   1.000
_cell.angle_alpha   90.00
_cell.angle_beta   90.00
_cell.angle_gamma   90.00
#
_symmetry.space_group_name_H-M   'P 1'
#
loop_
_entity.id
_entity.type
_entity.pdbx_description
1 polymer ?
#
loop_
_entity_poly.entity_id
_entity_poly.type
_entity_poly.pdbx_seq_one_letter_code
_entity_poly.pdbx_strand_id
1 'polypeptide(L)'
;MRYKLSPRQIARCRCNDCGVNVIEAGDYCMLRPRIWRDTFGLGITDNLCLACIEKRLGRAIAIGDVITFPVVEGYPMSDTLHARLFPSKKRRKARASKAVEEGAR
;
A
#
# COMPACT_ATOMS: atom_id res chain seq x y z
N MET A 1 -0.80 -15.13 6.87
CA MET A 1 -1.55 -16.07 6.01
C MET A 1 -1.50 -15.62 4.56
N ARG A 2 -1.35 -16.55 3.66
CA ARG A 2 -1.27 -16.24 2.24
C ARG A 2 -2.55 -16.62 1.53
N TYR A 3 -2.90 -15.81 0.54
CA TYR A 3 -4.06 -16.05 -0.30
C TYR A 3 -3.62 -16.56 -1.66
N LYS A 4 -4.35 -17.53 -2.16
CA LYS A 4 -4.08 -18.07 -3.48
C LYS A 4 -5.20 -17.62 -4.41
N LEU A 5 -4.87 -16.79 -5.37
CA LEU A 5 -5.84 -16.28 -6.31
C LEU A 5 -5.65 -16.92 -7.68
N SER A 6 -6.75 -17.11 -8.40
CA SER A 6 -6.67 -17.60 -9.76
C SER A 6 -6.15 -16.50 -10.69
N PRO A 7 -5.61 -16.87 -11.86
CA PRO A 7 -5.18 -15.85 -12.83
C PRO A 7 -6.30 -14.87 -13.19
N ARG A 8 -7.54 -15.36 -13.25
CA ARG A 8 -8.68 -14.50 -13.57
C ARG A 8 -8.93 -13.49 -12.47
N GLN A 9 -8.83 -13.91 -11.21
CA GLN A 9 -9.00 -13.01 -10.09
C GLN A 9 -7.91 -11.95 -10.05
N ILE A 10 -6.68 -12.37 -10.32
CA ILE A 10 -5.56 -11.43 -10.37
C ILE A 10 -5.77 -10.41 -11.48
N ALA A 11 -6.19 -10.86 -12.66
CA ALA A 11 -6.38 -9.98 -13.80
C ALA A 11 -7.42 -8.89 -13.55
N ARG A 12 -8.35 -9.11 -12.65
CA ARG A 12 -9.41 -8.15 -12.33
C ARG A 12 -8.94 -7.05 -11.38
N CYS A 13 -7.81 -7.23 -10.73
CA CYS A 13 -7.37 -6.31 -9.68
C CYS A 13 -6.56 -5.15 -10.27
N ARG A 14 -7.22 -4.34 -11.06
CA ARG A 14 -6.58 -3.19 -11.69
C ARG A 14 -6.99 -1.90 -10.99
N CYS A 15 -6.01 -1.01 -10.82
CA CYS A 15 -6.25 0.29 -10.21
C CYS A 15 -7.29 1.06 -11.02
N ASN A 16 -8.30 1.57 -10.32
CA ASN A 16 -9.36 2.36 -10.98
C ASN A 16 -8.82 3.62 -11.63
N ASP A 17 -7.76 4.19 -11.08
CA ASP A 17 -7.25 5.48 -11.53
C ASP A 17 -6.19 5.38 -12.63
N CYS A 18 -5.28 4.42 -12.53
CA CYS A 18 -4.16 4.34 -13.47
C CYS A 18 -4.08 3.02 -14.24
N GLY A 19 -4.87 2.02 -13.86
CA GLY A 19 -4.92 0.76 -14.60
C GLY A 19 -3.85 -0.26 -14.26
N VAL A 20 -2.91 0.06 -13.38
CA VAL A 20 -1.89 -0.92 -13.01
C VAL A 20 -2.51 -2.06 -12.23
N ASN A 21 -1.98 -3.28 -12.40
CA ASN A 21 -2.47 -4.42 -11.64
C ASN A 21 -1.93 -4.34 -10.21
N VAL A 22 -2.83 -4.16 -9.24
CA VAL A 22 -2.42 -3.94 -7.86
C VAL A 22 -1.83 -5.19 -7.21
N ILE A 23 -2.21 -6.38 -7.66
CA ILE A 23 -1.64 -7.62 -7.13
C ILE A 23 -0.20 -7.76 -7.60
N GLU A 24 0.03 -7.56 -8.91
CA GLU A 24 1.36 -7.67 -9.48
C GLU A 24 2.30 -6.61 -8.94
N ALA A 25 1.74 -5.43 -8.67
CA ALA A 25 2.53 -4.33 -8.09
C ALA A 25 2.86 -4.54 -6.61
N GLY A 26 2.17 -5.49 -5.94
CA GLY A 26 2.38 -5.71 -4.53
C GLY A 26 1.76 -4.64 -3.64
N ASP A 27 0.79 -3.92 -4.15
CA ASP A 27 0.16 -2.79 -3.43
C ASP A 27 -1.20 -3.15 -2.83
N TYR A 28 -1.59 -4.41 -2.84
CA TYR A 28 -2.91 -4.82 -2.40
C TYR A 28 -3.04 -4.69 -0.88
N CYS A 29 -3.93 -3.82 -0.44
CA CYS A 29 -4.27 -3.68 0.97
C CYS A 29 -5.71 -3.18 1.07
N MET A 30 -6.34 -3.37 2.22
CA MET A 30 -7.71 -2.93 2.44
C MET A 30 -7.72 -1.78 3.42
N LEU A 31 -8.15 -0.63 2.95
CA LEU A 31 -8.26 0.57 3.78
C LEU A 31 -9.53 0.51 4.61
N ARG A 32 -9.55 1.27 5.70
CA ARG A 32 -10.72 1.34 6.54
C ARG A 32 -11.91 1.92 5.78
N PRO A 33 -13.14 1.48 6.10
CA PRO A 33 -14.33 1.92 5.37
C PRO A 33 -14.50 3.44 5.28
N ARG A 34 -14.11 4.16 6.35
CA ARG A 34 -14.26 5.62 6.30
C ARG A 34 -13.38 6.26 5.24
N ILE A 35 -12.29 5.59 4.85
CA ILE A 35 -11.44 6.09 3.77
C ILE A 35 -11.96 5.56 2.45
N TRP A 36 -12.09 4.24 2.34
CA TRP A 36 -12.44 3.58 1.08
C TRP A 36 -13.83 3.95 0.59
N ARG A 37 -14.80 3.80 1.46
CA ARG A 37 -16.19 4.05 1.09
C ARG A 37 -16.60 5.49 1.27
N ASP A 38 -16.32 6.06 2.44
CA ASP A 38 -16.85 7.39 2.77
C ASP A 38 -16.05 8.52 2.13
N THR A 39 -14.74 8.41 2.10
CA THR A 39 -13.90 9.45 1.51
C THR A 39 -13.75 9.26 -0.01
N PHE A 40 -13.49 8.04 -0.45
CA PHE A 40 -13.23 7.77 -1.87
C PHE A 40 -14.48 7.39 -2.67
N GLY A 41 -15.52 6.94 -2.00
CA GLY A 41 -16.74 6.50 -2.69
C GLY A 41 -16.60 5.18 -3.43
N LEU A 42 -15.70 4.32 -2.97
CA LEU A 42 -15.41 3.05 -3.65
C LEU A 42 -16.08 1.86 -2.98
N GLY A 43 -16.27 0.79 -3.73
CA GLY A 43 -16.88 -0.44 -3.26
C GLY A 43 -15.88 -1.58 -3.19
N ILE A 44 -16.43 -2.78 -2.92
CA ILE A 44 -15.58 -3.96 -2.69
C ILE A 44 -14.91 -4.49 -3.96
N THR A 45 -15.44 -4.11 -5.13
CA THR A 45 -14.84 -4.54 -6.40
C THR A 45 -13.85 -3.53 -6.97
N ASP A 46 -13.68 -2.40 -6.30
CA ASP A 46 -12.78 -1.35 -6.76
C ASP A 46 -11.38 -1.58 -6.20
N ASN A 47 -10.39 -1.07 -6.94
CA ASN A 47 -8.98 -1.24 -6.55
C ASN A 47 -8.20 0.05 -6.80
N LEU A 48 -7.19 0.29 -5.98
CA LEU A 48 -6.26 1.40 -6.16
C LEU A 48 -4.86 0.92 -5.84
N CYS A 49 -3.89 1.35 -6.63
CA CYS A 49 -2.49 1.12 -6.28
C CYS A 49 -2.08 2.13 -5.21
N LEU A 50 -0.94 1.88 -4.55
CA LEU A 50 -0.49 2.73 -3.46
C LEU A 50 -0.34 4.19 -3.88
N ALA A 51 0.27 4.43 -5.03
CA ALA A 51 0.46 5.80 -5.51
C ALA A 51 -0.86 6.55 -5.67
N CYS A 52 -1.88 5.88 -6.22
CA CYS A 52 -3.18 6.50 -6.41
C CYS A 52 -3.93 6.70 -5.09
N ILE A 53 -3.77 5.77 -4.15
CA ILE A 53 -4.34 5.94 -2.82
C ILE A 53 -3.79 7.20 -2.17
N GLU A 54 -2.47 7.35 -2.19
CA GLU A 54 -1.83 8.49 -1.54
C GLU A 54 -2.12 9.79 -2.26
N LYS A 55 -2.28 9.72 -3.58
CA LYS A 55 -2.67 10.90 -4.35
C LYS A 55 -4.06 11.38 -3.94
N ARG A 56 -5.00 10.46 -3.75
CA ARG A 56 -6.34 10.82 -3.31
C ARG A 56 -6.38 11.34 -1.89
N LEU A 57 -5.55 10.75 -1.00
CA LEU A 57 -5.50 11.16 0.40
C LEU A 57 -4.77 12.48 0.59
N GLY A 58 -3.82 12.78 -0.28
CA GLY A 58 -2.95 13.93 -0.09
C GLY A 58 -1.88 13.71 0.96
N ARG A 59 -1.64 12.46 1.34
CA ARG A 59 -0.60 12.11 2.32
C ARG A 59 -0.25 10.64 2.18
N ALA A 60 0.85 10.25 2.80
CA ALA A 60 1.24 8.85 2.85
C ALA A 60 0.30 8.08 3.78
N ILE A 61 0.07 6.80 3.49
CA ILE A 61 -0.72 5.96 4.38
C ILE A 61 0.15 5.43 5.50
N ALA A 62 -0.52 4.94 6.55
CA ALA A 62 0.14 4.31 7.69
C ALA A 62 -0.66 3.08 8.09
N ILE A 63 -0.08 2.29 9.01
CA ILE A 63 -0.74 1.04 9.42
C ILE A 63 -2.13 1.30 10.01
N GLY A 64 -2.35 2.45 10.61
CA GLY A 64 -3.65 2.79 11.18
C GLY A 64 -4.74 3.02 10.15
N ASP A 65 -4.38 3.23 8.89
CA ASP A 65 -5.34 3.43 7.80
C ASP A 65 -5.83 2.12 7.20
N VAL A 66 -5.21 1.00 7.54
CA VAL A 66 -5.42 -0.28 6.87
C VAL A 66 -6.08 -1.27 7.81
N ILE A 67 -7.10 -1.99 7.31
CA ILE A 67 -7.72 -3.07 8.05
C ILE A 67 -6.86 -4.32 7.93
N THR A 68 -6.44 -4.62 6.71
CA THR A 68 -5.66 -5.81 6.44
C THR A 68 -4.84 -5.62 5.17
N PHE A 69 -3.77 -6.39 5.06
CA PHE A 69 -2.91 -6.37 3.89
C PHE A 69 -2.61 -7.81 3.51
N PRO A 70 -3.54 -8.46 2.79
CA PRO A 70 -3.37 -9.88 2.45
C PRO A 70 -2.12 -10.11 1.63
N VAL A 71 -1.40 -11.19 1.92
CA VAL A 71 -0.24 -11.60 1.13
C VAL A 71 -0.72 -12.63 0.11
N VAL A 72 -0.63 -12.28 -1.17
CA VAL A 72 -1.05 -13.17 -2.25
C VAL A 72 0.14 -14.02 -2.67
N GLU A 73 -0.08 -15.34 -2.74
CA GLU A 73 0.97 -16.27 -3.09
C GLU A 73 1.55 -15.93 -4.47
N GLY A 74 2.88 -15.80 -4.54
CA GLY A 74 3.57 -15.46 -5.77
C GLY A 74 3.70 -13.96 -6.03
N TYR A 75 3.09 -13.12 -5.20
CA TYR A 75 3.09 -11.67 -5.40
C TYR A 75 3.36 -10.97 -4.07
N PRO A 76 4.63 -10.81 -3.70
CA PRO A 76 4.97 -10.20 -2.42
C PRO A 76 4.60 -8.73 -2.36
N MET A 77 4.42 -8.23 -1.15
CA MET A 77 4.15 -6.82 -0.93
C MET A 77 5.31 -5.99 -1.48
N SER A 78 4.99 -4.86 -2.11
CA SER A 78 6.02 -3.97 -2.62
C SER A 78 6.83 -3.37 -1.47
N ASP A 79 8.07 -3.00 -1.76
CA ASP A 79 8.93 -2.37 -0.76
C ASP A 79 8.33 -1.07 -0.27
N THR A 80 7.71 -0.33 -1.17
CA THR A 80 7.11 0.96 -0.82
C THR A 80 5.95 0.78 0.16
N LEU A 81 5.04 -0.17 -0.14
CA LEU A 81 3.92 -0.42 0.77
C LEU A 81 4.42 -0.92 2.12
N HIS A 82 5.39 -1.82 2.10
CA HIS A 82 5.96 -2.34 3.33
C HIS A 82 6.55 -1.21 4.19
N ALA A 83 7.25 -0.29 3.56
CA ALA A 83 7.84 0.83 4.27
C ALA A 83 6.78 1.75 4.88
N ARG A 84 5.63 1.89 4.21
CA ARG A 84 4.53 2.70 4.74
C ARG A 84 3.90 2.08 5.97
N LEU A 85 3.71 0.76 5.94
CA LEU A 85 3.02 0.04 7.02
C LEU A 85 3.96 -0.27 8.19
N PHE A 86 5.23 -0.50 7.90
CA PHE A 86 6.20 -0.92 8.92
C PHE A 86 7.46 -0.09 8.82
N PRO A 87 7.40 1.22 9.16
CA PRO A 87 8.57 2.08 9.07
C PRO A 87 9.65 1.62 10.04
N SER A 88 10.89 1.64 9.56
CA SER A 88 12.03 1.19 10.35
C SER A 88 12.47 2.26 11.33
N LYS A 89 12.59 1.90 12.59
CA LYS A 89 13.10 2.83 13.60
C LYS A 89 14.56 3.16 13.32
N LYS A 90 15.30 2.18 12.84
CA LYS A 90 16.70 2.37 12.50
C LYS A 90 16.86 3.48 11.46
N ARG A 91 15.99 3.50 10.47
CA ARG A 91 16.06 4.50 9.42
C ARG A 91 15.83 5.90 9.97
N ARG A 92 14.93 6.06 10.91
CA ARG A 92 14.64 7.37 11.47
C ARG A 92 15.86 7.92 12.22
N LYS A 93 16.61 7.06 12.87
CA LYS A 93 17.82 7.48 13.56
C LYS A 93 18.87 7.94 12.59
N ALA A 94 18.97 7.26 11.50
CA ALA A 94 19.99 7.60 10.52
C ALA A 94 19.80 8.99 9.97
N ARG A 95 18.79 9.50 10.06
CA ARG A 95 18.64 10.75 9.56
C ARG A 95 18.91 11.78 10.34
N ALA A 96 19.12 11.36 10.82
CA ALA A 96 19.61 12.36 11.57
C ALA A 96 21.01 12.37 11.32
N SER A 97 21.08 11.52 10.72
CA SER A 97 22.00 11.43 10.82
C SER A 97 22.34 11.42 9.93
N LYS A 98 22.18 11.21 9.32
CA LYS A 98 22.59 11.41 9.15
C LYS A 98 22.65 11.72 8.84
N ALA A 99 22.48 11.80 8.52
CA ALA A 99 22.61 12.17 8.81
C ALA A 99 22.85 12.26 8.67
N VAL A 100 23.00 12.17 8.54
CA VAL A 100 23.25 12.34 9.05
C VAL A 100 23.44 12.27 8.83
N GLU A 101 23.37 12.12 8.57
CA GLU A 101 23.51 12.20 9.02
C GLU A 101 23.57 12.41 8.81
N GLU A 102 23.55 12.32 8.12
CA GLU A 102 23.59 12.62 8.49
C GLU A 102 23.48 12.90 8.64
N GLY A 103 23.65 12.81 7.74
CA GLY A 103 23.68 13.13 8.35
C GLY A 103 23.41 13.27 8.30
N ALA A 104 23.48 13.39 8.15
CA ALA A 104 23.35 13.53 8.66
C ALA A 104 23.10 13.72 8.56
N ARG A 105 23.08 13.71 8.10
CA ARG A 105 22.88 13.99 8.65
C ARG A 105 22.89 14.16 8.81
#